data_e100554cfb7f390b2db9e928922086f2
#
_entry.id   e100554cfb7f390b2db9e928922086f2
#
_cell.length_a   1.000
_cell.length_b   1.000
_cell.length_c   1.000
_cell.angle_alpha   90.00
_cell.angle_beta   90.00
_cell.angle_gamma   90.00
#
_symmetry.space_group_name_H-M   'P 1'
#
loop_
_entity.id
_entity.type
_entity.pdbx_description
1 polymer ?
#
loop_
_entity_poly.entity_id
_entity_poly.type
_entity_poly.pdbx_seq_one_letter_code
_entity_poly.pdbx_strand_id
1 'polypeptide(L)'
;MEDKKFLFDLIGWVGSLGLVLAYGLNSYQKIKSDSYIFLLLNLFSGICLIGYTLFYKTYANTFLNVVWVGIAIPALIKLVLRKRIA
;
A
#
# COMPACT_ATOMS: atom_id res chain seq x y z
N MET A 1 -21.64 -2.94 -15.26
CA MET A 1 -21.54 -3.50 -13.91
C MET A 1 -20.45 -4.52 -13.81
N GLU A 2 -20.46 -5.51 -14.71
CA GLU A 2 -19.38 -6.50 -14.74
C GLU A 2 -18.03 -5.85 -15.01
N ASP A 3 -18.01 -4.80 -15.83
CA ASP A 3 -16.79 -4.09 -16.16
C ASP A 3 -16.18 -3.43 -14.91
N LYS A 4 -17.03 -2.83 -14.06
CA LYS A 4 -16.56 -2.21 -12.84
C LYS A 4 -16.06 -3.26 -11.84
N LYS A 5 -16.78 -4.38 -11.73
CA LYS A 5 -16.36 -5.46 -10.86
C LYS A 5 -15.00 -6.00 -11.27
N PHE A 6 -14.81 -6.23 -12.57
CA PHE A 6 -13.53 -6.71 -13.08
C PHE A 6 -12.40 -5.71 -12.76
N LEU A 7 -12.67 -4.42 -12.98
CA LEU A 7 -11.68 -3.38 -12.71
C LEU A 7 -11.28 -3.37 -11.23
N PHE A 8 -12.25 -3.39 -10.32
CA PHE A 8 -11.95 -3.36 -8.90
C PHE A 8 -11.31 -4.66 -8.41
N ASP A 9 -11.70 -5.79 -8.98
CA ASP A 9 -11.03 -7.06 -8.68
C ASP A 9 -9.56 -7.00 -9.08
N LEU A 10 -9.28 -6.44 -10.25
CA LEU A 10 -7.91 -6.28 -10.73
C LEU A 10 -7.11 -5.36 -9.80
N ILE A 11 -7.72 -4.25 -9.39
CA ILE A 11 -7.08 -3.31 -8.46
C ILE A 11 -6.76 -4.01 -7.14
N GLY A 12 -7.69 -4.84 -6.64
CA GLY A 12 -7.47 -5.59 -5.42
C GLY A 12 -6.32 -6.58 -5.55
N TRP A 13 -6.24 -7.29 -6.67
CA TRP A 13 -5.14 -8.21 -6.93
C TRP A 13 -3.80 -7.49 -7.04
N VAL A 14 -3.77 -6.37 -7.75
CA VAL A 14 -2.55 -5.57 -7.87
C VAL A 14 -2.09 -5.09 -6.50
N GLY A 15 -3.03 -4.57 -5.70
CA GLY A 15 -2.70 -4.10 -4.36
C GLY A 15 -2.20 -5.22 -3.46
N SER A 16 -2.87 -6.38 -3.50
CA SER A 16 -2.47 -7.52 -2.68
C SER A 16 -1.10 -8.05 -3.07
N LEU A 17 -0.84 -8.17 -4.37
CA LEU A 17 0.46 -8.64 -4.84
C LEU A 17 1.56 -7.65 -4.49
N GLY A 18 1.28 -6.34 -4.60
CA GLY A 18 2.23 -5.32 -4.21
C GLY A 18 2.59 -5.41 -2.74
N LEU A 19 1.59 -5.64 -1.89
CA LEU A 19 1.80 -5.77 -0.45
C LEU A 19 2.63 -7.02 -0.12
N VAL A 20 2.30 -8.15 -0.75
CA VAL A 20 3.06 -9.39 -0.57
C VAL A 20 4.51 -9.20 -1.01
N LEU A 21 4.70 -8.53 -2.14
CA LEU A 21 6.03 -8.25 -2.65
C LEU A 21 6.82 -7.38 -1.67
N ALA A 22 6.20 -6.32 -1.15
CA ALA A 22 6.85 -5.43 -0.20
C ALA A 22 7.30 -6.18 1.05
N TYR A 23 6.39 -6.93 1.65
CA TYR A 23 6.72 -7.67 2.86
C TYR A 23 7.63 -8.86 2.61
N GLY A 24 7.48 -9.52 1.47
CA GLY A 24 8.38 -10.61 1.10
C GLY A 24 9.81 -10.13 0.95
N LEU A 25 10.00 -9.07 0.19
CA LEU A 25 11.33 -8.51 0.00
C LEU A 25 11.93 -7.99 1.31
N ASN A 26 11.10 -7.38 2.15
CA ASN A 26 11.56 -6.90 3.45
C ASN A 26 11.96 -8.06 4.36
N SER A 27 11.16 -9.14 4.37
CA SER A 27 11.43 -10.31 5.22
C SER A 27 12.75 -10.98 4.86
N TYR A 28 13.08 -11.02 3.57
CA TYR A 28 14.34 -11.58 3.12
C TYR A 28 15.46 -10.55 3.08
N GLN A 29 15.21 -9.38 3.66
CA GLN A 29 16.19 -8.29 3.78
C GLN A 29 16.71 -7.78 2.42
N LYS A 30 15.90 -7.96 1.37
CA LYS A 30 16.23 -7.40 0.05
C LYS A 30 15.98 -5.91 0.00
N ILE A 31 14.98 -5.43 0.74
CA ILE A 31 14.70 -4.00 0.90
C ILE A 31 14.46 -3.71 2.37
N LYS A 32 14.85 -2.51 2.79
CA LYS A 32 14.65 -2.08 4.17
C LYS A 32 13.25 -1.49 4.34
N SER A 33 12.71 -1.60 5.55
CA SER A 33 11.37 -1.08 5.84
C SER A 33 11.29 0.44 5.80
N ASP A 34 12.41 1.15 5.88
CA ASP A 34 12.46 2.61 5.75
C ASP A 34 12.96 3.05 4.38
N SER A 35 12.97 2.16 3.39
CA SER A 35 13.39 2.50 2.03
C SER A 35 12.22 3.08 1.23
N TYR A 36 12.55 3.86 0.19
CA TYR A 36 11.53 4.38 -0.71
C TYR A 36 10.71 3.29 -1.36
N ILE A 37 11.38 2.21 -1.78
CA ILE A 37 10.70 1.10 -2.46
C ILE A 37 9.65 0.49 -1.55
N PHE A 38 10.02 0.20 -0.30
CA PHE A 38 9.08 -0.39 0.65
C PHE A 38 7.90 0.55 0.94
N LEU A 39 8.20 1.82 1.22
CA LEU A 39 7.15 2.78 1.57
C LEU A 39 6.24 3.09 0.39
N LEU A 40 6.80 3.20 -0.82
CA LEU A 40 5.98 3.45 -2.01
C LEU A 40 5.11 2.24 -2.36
N LEU A 41 5.65 1.02 -2.23
CA LEU A 41 4.86 -0.19 -2.44
C LEU A 41 3.70 -0.26 -1.45
N ASN A 42 3.97 0.04 -0.17
CA ASN A 42 2.92 0.05 0.84
C ASN A 42 1.86 1.09 0.57
N LEU A 43 2.28 2.30 0.21
CA LEU A 43 1.35 3.38 -0.07
C LEU A 43 0.48 3.05 -1.28
N PHE A 44 1.09 2.63 -2.37
CA PHE A 44 0.36 2.26 -3.58
C PHE A 44 -0.60 1.10 -3.31
N SER A 45 -0.11 0.04 -2.65
CA SER A 45 -0.94 -1.12 -2.34
C SER A 45 -2.09 -0.75 -1.41
N GLY A 46 -1.82 0.09 -0.42
CA GLY A 46 -2.85 0.54 0.51
C GLY A 46 -3.95 1.31 -0.19
N ILE A 47 -3.59 2.20 -1.11
CA ILE A 47 -4.58 2.97 -1.88
C ILE A 47 -5.42 2.04 -2.74
N CYS A 48 -4.79 1.08 -3.41
CA CYS A 48 -5.52 0.09 -4.21
C CYS A 48 -6.50 -0.70 -3.35
N LEU A 49 -6.06 -1.13 -2.18
CA LEU A 49 -6.90 -1.93 -1.29
C LEU A 49 -8.02 -1.10 -0.68
N ILE A 50 -7.81 0.20 -0.43
CA ILE A 50 -8.88 1.07 0.02
C ILE A 50 -9.99 1.10 -1.04
N GLY A 51 -9.64 1.31 -2.30
CA GLY A 51 -10.61 1.30 -3.39
C GLY A 51 -11.34 -0.03 -3.51
N TYR A 52 -10.59 -1.11 -3.46
CA TYR A 52 -11.15 -2.46 -3.56
C TYR A 52 -12.13 -2.76 -2.42
N THR A 53 -11.71 -2.49 -1.19
CA THR A 53 -12.55 -2.80 -0.02
C THR A 53 -13.77 -1.90 0.07
N LEU A 54 -13.66 -0.64 -0.36
CA LEU A 54 -14.82 0.26 -0.42
C LEU A 54 -15.84 -0.24 -1.44
N PHE A 55 -15.37 -0.69 -2.59
CA PHE A 55 -16.27 -1.20 -3.63
C PHE A 55 -17.08 -2.39 -3.10
N TYR A 56 -16.45 -3.26 -2.34
CA TYR A 56 -17.11 -4.45 -1.79
C TYR A 56 -17.72 -4.20 -0.40
N LYS A 57 -17.66 -2.96 0.08
CA LYS A 57 -18.27 -2.56 1.36
C LYS A 57 -17.70 -3.32 2.57
N THR A 58 -16.45 -3.73 2.48
CA THR A 58 -15.76 -4.38 3.60
C THR A 58 -15.10 -3.30 4.45
N TYR A 59 -15.92 -2.58 5.23
CA TYR A 59 -15.48 -1.36 5.90
C TYR A 59 -14.40 -1.58 6.97
N ALA A 60 -14.43 -2.72 7.64
CA ALA A 60 -13.37 -3.02 8.61
C ALA A 60 -12.01 -3.10 7.93
N ASN A 61 -11.96 -3.75 6.76
CA ASN A 61 -10.73 -3.84 5.98
C ASN A 61 -10.33 -2.48 5.42
N THR A 62 -11.30 -1.68 5.02
CA THR A 62 -11.03 -0.32 4.57
C THR A 62 -10.36 0.49 5.67
N PHE A 63 -10.87 0.38 6.89
CA PHE A 63 -10.30 1.07 8.04
C PHE A 63 -8.84 0.69 8.23
N LEU A 64 -8.53 -0.60 8.18
CA LEU A 64 -7.15 -1.07 8.33
C LEU A 64 -6.24 -0.48 7.25
N ASN A 65 -6.72 -0.45 6.02
CA ASN A 65 -5.92 0.08 4.91
C ASN A 65 -5.73 1.59 5.03
N VAL A 66 -6.73 2.31 5.52
CA VAL A 66 -6.61 3.76 5.77
C VAL A 66 -5.55 4.01 6.85
N VAL A 67 -5.57 3.24 7.92
CA VAL A 67 -4.55 3.36 8.98
C VAL A 67 -3.16 3.07 8.41
N TRP A 68 -3.06 2.04 7.58
CA TRP A 68 -1.80 1.65 6.96
C TRP A 68 -1.22 2.78 6.11
N VAL A 69 -2.05 3.37 5.26
CA VAL A 69 -1.66 4.50 4.43
C VAL A 69 -1.31 5.70 5.31
N GLY A 70 -2.09 5.93 6.37
CA GLY A 70 -1.85 6.99 7.32
C GLY A 70 -0.52 6.89 8.03
N ILE A 71 -0.01 5.66 8.20
CA ILE A 71 1.32 5.43 8.76
C ILE A 71 2.41 5.62 7.70
N ALA A 72 2.13 5.16 6.48
CA ALA A 72 3.13 5.23 5.40
C ALA A 72 3.43 6.65 4.96
N ILE A 73 2.43 7.53 4.95
CA ILE A 73 2.63 8.91 4.48
C ILE A 73 3.63 9.68 5.35
N PRO A 74 3.48 9.76 6.69
CA PRO A 74 4.46 10.44 7.51
C PRO A 74 5.85 9.82 7.42
N ALA A 75 5.92 8.49 7.32
CA ALA A 75 7.20 7.80 7.21
C ALA A 75 7.91 8.20 5.91
N LEU A 76 7.16 8.30 4.81
CA LEU A 76 7.72 8.71 3.54
C LEU A 76 8.16 10.17 3.57
N ILE A 77 7.37 11.04 4.19
CA ILE A 77 7.72 12.45 4.33
C ILE A 77 9.02 12.60 5.13
N LYS A 78 9.14 11.87 6.23
CA LYS A 78 10.38 11.91 7.03
C LYS A 78 11.59 11.46 6.21
N LEU A 79 11.42 10.44 5.40
CA LEU A 79 12.50 9.92 4.57
C LEU A 79 12.94 10.96 3.54
N VAL A 80 11.98 11.62 2.89
CA VAL A 80 12.26 12.67 1.91
C VAL A 80 13.01 13.83 2.57
N LEU A 81 12.51 14.28 3.72
CA LEU A 81 13.13 15.40 4.44
C LEU A 81 14.54 15.06 4.90
N ARG A 82 14.74 13.85 5.41
CA ARG A 82 16.06 13.41 5.86
C ARG A 82 17.08 13.43 4.73
N LYS A 83 16.69 12.99 3.55
CA LYS A 83 17.59 13.01 2.40
C LYS A 83 17.87 14.41 1.89
N ARG A 84 16.91 15.32 2.01
CA ARG A 84 17.11 16.70 1.58
C ARG A 84 18.04 17.46 2.50
N ILE A 85 17.99 17.14 3.79
CA ILE A 85 18.84 17.80 4.79
C ILE A 85 20.24 17.20 4.81
N ALA A 86 20.33 15.91 4.60
CA ALA A 86 21.62 15.23 4.56
C ALA A 86 22.32 15.47 3.23
#